data_64eea14e063894371769aaa0230d11ab
#
_entry.id   64eea14e063894371769aaa0230d11ab
#
_cell.length_a   1.000
_cell.length_b   1.000
_cell.length_c   1.000
_cell.angle_alpha   90.00
_cell.angle_beta   90.00
_cell.angle_gamma   90.00
#
_symmetry.space_group_name_H-M   'P 1'
#
loop_
_entity.id
_entity.type
_entity.pdbx_description
1 polymer ?
#
loop_
_entity_poly.entity_id
_entity_poly.type
_entity_poly.pdbx_seq_one_letter_code
_entity_poly.pdbx_strand_id
1 'polypeptide(L)'
;MQPGGKLKPKNKEHPLKTLAASLAICALLSGCNGIPTPFVNDPVYSQFFVVNSGPPLPLMFQGSAIQWNEDYAVTAKHIPFLWRVAHEGKGDIVFFKHKAKTVPKWRQYTDGERVTAVGFSPFLVPVKGSGHVLASRIVFSDRTDGVRYSASDAATTQGMSGGPVFADDGNVVGMVTAFYPHRYSSKSEDPEIASKERISIFMPYDEVQNEWDRFAKESMAKAPDPK
;
A
#
# COMPACT_ATOMS: atom_id res chain seq x y z
N MET A 1 35.32 -58.45 31.12
CA MET A 1 35.35 -58.10 29.69
C MET A 1 34.01 -57.53 29.27
N GLN A 2 33.95 -56.22 29.05
CA GLN A 2 32.77 -55.57 28.50
C GLN A 2 33.02 -55.24 27.01
N PRO A 3 32.05 -55.44 26.08
CA PRO A 3 32.28 -55.17 24.68
C PRO A 3 32.07 -53.67 24.39
N GLY A 4 33.04 -53.07 23.72
CA GLY A 4 33.05 -51.65 23.33
C GLY A 4 31.93 -51.28 22.36
N GLY A 5 31.10 -50.32 22.77
CA GLY A 5 30.10 -49.70 21.92
C GLY A 5 30.72 -48.81 20.86
N LYS A 6 30.52 -49.17 19.59
CA LYS A 6 30.90 -48.33 18.45
C LYS A 6 29.95 -47.15 18.36
N LEU A 7 30.44 -45.94 18.60
CA LEU A 7 29.74 -44.67 18.31
C LEU A 7 29.57 -44.52 16.75
N LYS A 8 28.34 -44.46 16.31
CA LYS A 8 28.03 -44.08 14.92
C LYS A 8 28.41 -42.63 14.67
N PRO A 9 29.04 -42.32 13.51
CA PRO A 9 29.38 -40.95 13.15
C PRO A 9 28.09 -40.14 12.94
N LYS A 10 27.96 -38.99 13.66
CA LYS A 10 26.94 -38.01 13.39
C LYS A 10 27.17 -37.44 11.98
N ASN A 11 26.22 -37.66 11.07
CA ASN A 11 26.16 -36.98 9.77
C ASN A 11 26.12 -35.49 10.03
N LYS A 12 27.19 -34.78 9.73
CA LYS A 12 27.23 -33.32 9.59
C LYS A 12 26.47 -32.98 8.32
N GLU A 13 25.18 -32.71 8.42
CA GLU A 13 24.43 -32.12 7.33
C GLU A 13 25.12 -30.82 6.91
N HIS A 14 25.46 -30.69 5.63
CA HIS A 14 26.18 -29.55 5.11
C HIS A 14 25.31 -28.30 5.15
N PRO A 15 25.69 -27.26 5.91
CA PRO A 15 24.90 -26.01 6.02
C PRO A 15 24.63 -25.34 4.65
N LEU A 16 25.48 -25.65 3.67
CA LEU A 16 25.32 -25.17 2.30
C LEU A 16 24.09 -25.73 1.59
N LYS A 17 23.69 -26.98 1.87
CA LYS A 17 22.48 -27.60 1.28
C LYS A 17 21.22 -27.00 1.87
N THR A 18 21.20 -26.69 3.17
CA THR A 18 20.08 -26.02 3.84
C THR A 18 19.92 -24.57 3.36
N LEU A 19 21.04 -23.86 3.18
CA LEU A 19 21.03 -22.50 2.67
C LEU A 19 20.53 -22.46 1.19
N ALA A 20 20.99 -23.38 0.36
CA ALA A 20 20.57 -23.49 -1.03
C ALA A 20 19.08 -23.88 -1.15
N ALA A 21 18.58 -24.76 -0.29
CA ALA A 21 17.16 -25.11 -0.25
C ALA A 21 16.28 -23.93 0.21
N SER A 22 16.73 -23.15 1.21
CA SER A 22 16.03 -21.97 1.67
C SER A 22 15.99 -20.87 0.59
N LEU A 23 17.08 -20.64 -0.12
CA LEU A 23 17.14 -19.71 -1.26
C LEU A 23 16.26 -20.14 -2.43
N ALA A 24 16.19 -21.43 -2.72
CA ALA A 24 15.32 -21.97 -3.76
C ALA A 24 13.83 -21.84 -3.41
N ILE A 25 13.45 -22.05 -2.14
CA ILE A 25 12.09 -21.85 -1.65
C ILE A 25 11.71 -20.37 -1.73
N CYS A 26 12.60 -19.45 -1.35
CA CYS A 26 12.37 -18.01 -1.48
C CYS A 26 12.22 -17.58 -2.96
N ALA A 27 13.00 -18.17 -3.88
CA ALA A 27 12.91 -17.90 -5.31
C ALA A 27 11.61 -18.45 -5.94
N LEU A 28 11.10 -19.59 -5.45
CA LEU A 28 9.83 -20.17 -5.91
C LEU A 28 8.62 -19.36 -5.40
N LEU A 29 8.73 -18.71 -4.25
CA LEU A 29 7.69 -17.82 -3.71
C LEU A 29 7.63 -16.45 -4.41
N SER A 30 8.72 -16.03 -5.07
CA SER A 30 8.76 -14.75 -5.81
C SER A 30 8.14 -14.82 -7.21
N GLY A 31 7.76 -16.01 -7.69
CA GLY A 31 7.14 -16.22 -9.00
C GLY A 31 5.61 -16.09 -9.04
N CYS A 32 4.93 -16.00 -7.90
CA CYS A 32 3.50 -15.79 -7.84
C CYS A 32 3.20 -14.31 -7.56
N ASN A 33 2.33 -13.70 -8.36
CA ASN A 33 1.84 -12.32 -8.32
C ASN A 33 1.20 -11.91 -6.96
N GLY A 34 1.59 -12.52 -5.86
CA GLY A 34 0.87 -12.47 -4.60
C GLY A 34 1.58 -11.83 -3.41
N ILE A 35 2.88 -11.61 -3.41
CA ILE A 35 3.63 -11.14 -2.24
C ILE A 35 4.47 -9.93 -2.60
N PRO A 36 4.29 -8.78 -1.90
CA PRO A 36 5.18 -7.63 -2.07
C PRO A 36 6.62 -7.98 -1.67
N THR A 37 7.57 -7.45 -2.41
CA THR A 37 9.00 -7.68 -2.16
C THR A 37 9.62 -6.53 -1.38
N PRO A 38 10.51 -6.78 -0.41
CA PRO A 38 11.31 -5.73 0.22
C PRO A 38 12.16 -4.98 -0.78
N PHE A 39 12.39 -3.69 -0.54
CA PHE A 39 13.34 -2.88 -1.29
C PHE A 39 14.06 -1.92 -0.35
N VAL A 40 15.22 -1.43 -0.77
CA VAL A 40 16.04 -0.50 0.01
C VAL A 40 16.31 0.74 -0.84
N ASN A 41 15.99 1.92 -0.28
CA ASN A 41 16.40 3.25 -0.77
C ASN A 41 16.38 3.44 -2.31
N ASP A 42 15.21 3.26 -2.89
CA ASP A 42 14.99 3.63 -4.28
C ASP A 42 14.54 5.11 -4.33
N PRO A 43 15.31 6.01 -4.97
CA PRO A 43 14.94 7.43 -5.05
C PRO A 43 13.58 7.70 -5.68
N VAL A 44 13.12 6.83 -6.58
CA VAL A 44 11.80 6.93 -7.23
C VAL A 44 10.68 6.80 -6.21
N TYR A 45 10.90 6.02 -5.14
CA TYR A 45 9.90 5.75 -4.11
C TYR A 45 10.18 6.50 -2.79
N SER A 46 10.97 7.57 -2.81
CA SER A 46 11.44 8.25 -1.59
C SER A 46 10.40 9.16 -0.92
N GLN A 47 9.22 9.36 -1.52
CA GLN A 47 8.27 10.40 -1.10
C GLN A 47 7.06 9.83 -0.33
N PHE A 48 7.24 8.71 0.32
CA PHE A 48 6.28 8.12 1.24
C PHE A 48 6.94 7.82 2.58
N PHE A 49 6.14 7.69 3.62
CA PHE A 49 6.63 7.46 4.97
C PHE A 49 5.64 6.62 5.79
N VAL A 50 6.14 6.07 6.90
CA VAL A 50 5.31 5.28 7.81
C VAL A 50 4.44 6.19 8.66
N VAL A 51 3.19 5.81 8.86
CA VAL A 51 2.29 6.39 9.84
C VAL A 51 2.08 5.37 10.95
N ASN A 52 2.42 5.77 12.16
CA ASN A 52 2.19 4.99 13.37
C ASN A 52 1.17 5.71 14.24
N SER A 53 0.22 4.97 14.82
CA SER A 53 -0.84 5.53 15.61
C SER A 53 -1.30 4.59 16.75
N GLY A 54 -2.11 5.11 17.65
CA GLY A 54 -2.80 4.36 18.70
C GLY A 54 -2.19 4.47 20.09
N PRO A 55 -3.04 4.59 21.15
CA PRO A 55 -2.65 4.52 22.54
C PRO A 55 -2.50 3.04 22.99
N PRO A 56 -1.70 2.74 24.07
CA PRO A 56 -0.79 3.64 24.77
C PRO A 56 0.57 3.80 24.08
N LEU A 57 0.86 2.97 23.08
CA LEU A 57 2.09 3.01 22.30
C LEU A 57 1.76 3.49 20.89
N PRO A 58 2.44 4.52 20.35
CA PRO A 58 2.21 5.02 18.99
C PRO A 58 2.62 4.02 17.90
N LEU A 59 2.65 2.72 18.19
CA LEU A 59 3.05 1.65 17.29
C LEU A 59 1.99 0.54 17.16
N MET A 60 0.81 0.70 17.80
CA MET A 60 -0.23 -0.34 17.74
C MET A 60 -0.85 -0.47 16.35
N PHE A 61 -0.98 0.63 15.64
CA PHE A 61 -1.51 0.64 14.29
C PHE A 61 -0.50 1.28 13.35
N GLN A 62 -0.35 0.70 12.20
CA GLN A 62 0.62 1.12 11.22
C GLN A 62 -0.01 1.18 9.83
N GLY A 63 0.41 2.19 9.09
CA GLY A 63 0.12 2.37 7.69
C GLY A 63 1.23 3.13 6.98
N SER A 64 0.96 3.49 5.77
CA SER A 64 1.81 4.32 4.94
C SER A 64 1.12 5.65 4.65
N ALA A 65 1.87 6.68 4.34
CA ALA A 65 1.36 7.96 3.89
C ALA A 65 2.21 8.52 2.77
N ILE A 66 1.63 9.41 2.01
CA ILE A 66 2.28 10.05 0.90
C ILE A 66 2.08 11.56 0.97
N GLN A 67 3.10 12.33 0.63
CA GLN A 67 3.01 13.77 0.61
C GLN A 67 2.09 14.24 -0.52
N TRP A 68 1.08 15.06 -0.17
CA TRP A 68 0.16 15.65 -1.12
C TRP A 68 0.68 16.99 -1.67
N ASN A 69 1.06 17.86 -0.76
CA ASN A 69 1.71 19.14 -1.06
C ASN A 69 2.71 19.50 0.05
N GLU A 70 3.27 20.68 0.07
CA GLU A 70 4.31 21.08 1.03
C GLU A 70 3.85 21.02 2.50
N ASP A 71 2.55 21.19 2.78
CA ASP A 71 1.99 21.31 4.14
C ASP A 71 1.13 20.11 4.56
N TYR A 72 0.72 19.25 3.62
CA TYR A 72 -0.20 18.16 3.89
C TYR A 72 0.27 16.85 3.29
N ALA A 73 -0.01 15.78 4.01
CA ALA A 73 0.08 14.42 3.53
C ALA A 73 -1.31 13.75 3.53
N VAL A 74 -1.43 12.67 2.78
CA VAL A 74 -2.63 11.86 2.65
C VAL A 74 -2.35 10.43 3.06
N THR A 75 -3.35 9.79 3.70
CA THR A 75 -3.32 8.38 4.07
C THR A 75 -4.72 7.78 4.11
N ALA A 76 -4.82 6.47 4.34
CA ALA A 76 -6.09 5.78 4.46
C ALA A 76 -6.80 6.10 5.80
N LYS A 77 -8.09 6.42 5.74
CA LYS A 77 -8.90 6.79 6.91
C LYS A 77 -9.12 5.63 7.88
N HIS A 78 -9.11 4.40 7.40
CA HIS A 78 -9.27 3.23 8.26
C HIS A 78 -8.09 2.99 9.21
N ILE A 79 -6.97 3.74 9.09
CA ILE A 79 -5.89 3.74 10.09
C ILE A 79 -6.39 4.53 11.29
N PRO A 80 -6.66 3.89 12.44
CA PRO A 80 -7.30 4.57 13.56
C PRO A 80 -6.33 5.48 14.30
N PHE A 81 -6.88 6.44 15.08
CA PHE A 81 -6.11 7.34 15.96
C PHE A 81 -5.02 8.17 15.28
N LEU A 82 -5.25 8.58 14.05
CA LEU A 82 -4.33 9.47 13.34
C LEU A 82 -4.20 10.83 14.03
N TRP A 83 -2.99 11.37 14.02
CA TRP A 83 -2.68 12.66 14.65
C TRP A 83 -2.72 13.78 13.62
N ARG A 84 -3.05 15.01 14.08
CA ARG A 84 -3.06 16.21 13.24
C ARG A 84 -3.96 16.13 12.01
N VAL A 85 -5.01 15.36 12.10
CA VAL A 85 -6.02 15.28 11.05
C VAL A 85 -6.55 16.68 10.75
N ALA A 86 -6.49 17.05 9.48
CA ALA A 86 -6.99 18.33 9.00
C ALA A 86 -8.36 18.16 8.30
N HIS A 87 -8.55 17.03 7.62
CA HIS A 87 -9.78 16.72 6.90
C HIS A 87 -9.97 15.21 6.74
N GLU A 88 -11.15 14.73 7.09
CA GLU A 88 -11.61 13.38 6.77
C GLU A 88 -12.47 13.43 5.52
N GLY A 89 -11.98 12.79 4.44
CA GLY A 89 -12.66 12.79 3.16
C GLY A 89 -13.83 11.82 3.08
N LYS A 90 -14.55 11.87 1.96
CA LYS A 90 -15.43 10.79 1.53
C LYS A 90 -14.56 9.59 1.15
N GLY A 91 -15.12 8.39 1.38
CA GLY A 91 -14.34 7.18 1.19
C GLY A 91 -13.24 7.01 2.23
N ASP A 92 -12.20 6.28 1.84
CA ASP A 92 -11.11 5.86 2.73
C ASP A 92 -9.89 6.78 2.62
N ILE A 93 -10.09 8.08 2.89
CA ILE A 93 -9.05 9.11 2.76
C ILE A 93 -9.07 10.10 3.92
N VAL A 94 -7.88 10.49 4.36
CA VAL A 94 -7.68 11.56 5.33
C VAL A 94 -6.47 12.41 4.94
N PHE A 95 -6.61 13.72 5.05
CA PHE A 95 -5.48 14.67 4.97
C PHE A 95 -5.07 15.09 6.37
N PHE A 96 -3.77 15.14 6.60
CA PHE A 96 -3.20 15.59 7.87
C PHE A 96 -2.01 16.51 7.66
N LYS A 97 -1.74 17.38 8.63
CA LYS A 97 -0.63 18.34 8.55
C LYS A 97 0.71 17.61 8.64
N HIS A 98 1.48 17.72 7.58
CA HIS A 98 2.83 17.20 7.50
C HIS A 98 3.65 18.03 6.51
N LYS A 99 4.72 18.66 7.00
CA LYS A 99 5.58 19.50 6.15
C LYS A 99 6.67 18.68 5.47
N ALA A 100 6.83 18.89 4.18
CA ALA A 100 7.92 18.30 3.42
C ALA A 100 8.49 19.29 2.40
N LYS A 101 9.79 19.15 2.11
CA LYS A 101 10.47 19.95 1.08
C LYS A 101 10.28 19.39 -0.32
N THR A 102 10.03 18.08 -0.42
CA THR A 102 9.86 17.36 -1.69
C THR A 102 8.48 16.76 -1.72
N VAL A 103 7.77 17.01 -2.81
CA VAL A 103 6.41 16.55 -3.05
C VAL A 103 6.42 15.70 -4.32
N PRO A 104 5.79 14.51 -4.32
CA PRO A 104 5.66 13.71 -5.54
C PRO A 104 4.80 14.43 -6.56
N LYS A 105 5.04 14.14 -7.83
CA LYS A 105 4.12 14.55 -8.88
C LYS A 105 2.99 13.57 -8.94
N TRP A 106 1.77 14.09 -9.02
CA TRP A 106 0.55 13.30 -9.16
C TRP A 106 -0.03 13.45 -10.56
N ARG A 107 -0.61 12.40 -11.10
CA ARG A 107 -1.35 12.41 -12.35
C ARG A 107 -2.42 11.33 -12.42
N GLN A 108 -3.31 11.46 -13.38
CA GLN A 108 -4.25 10.40 -13.72
C GLN A 108 -3.52 9.22 -14.38
N TYR A 109 -3.97 8.01 -14.07
CA TYR A 109 -3.52 6.78 -14.74
C TYR A 109 -4.28 6.56 -16.06
N THR A 110 -3.78 5.64 -16.86
CA THR A 110 -4.47 5.04 -18.01
C THR A 110 -4.82 3.57 -17.71
N ASP A 111 -5.93 3.09 -18.26
CA ASP A 111 -6.31 1.68 -18.11
C ASP A 111 -5.22 0.77 -18.70
N GLY A 112 -4.92 -0.31 -18.00
CA GLY A 112 -3.84 -1.22 -18.37
C GLY A 112 -2.42 -0.71 -18.09
N GLU A 113 -2.27 0.49 -17.54
CA GLU A 113 -0.96 1.05 -17.21
C GLU A 113 -0.24 0.21 -16.17
N ARG A 114 1.06 -0.01 -16.37
CA ARG A 114 1.89 -0.67 -15.38
C ARG A 114 2.09 0.23 -14.17
N VAL A 115 1.91 -0.35 -12.98
CA VAL A 115 2.00 0.37 -11.72
C VAL A 115 2.78 -0.43 -10.67
N THR A 116 3.33 0.31 -9.71
CA THR A 116 4.00 -0.27 -8.54
C THR A 116 3.38 0.34 -7.27
N ALA A 117 2.68 -0.49 -6.52
CA ALA A 117 2.21 -0.14 -5.19
C ALA A 117 3.36 -0.23 -4.20
N VAL A 118 3.53 0.78 -3.35
CA VAL A 118 4.63 0.89 -2.40
C VAL A 118 4.09 1.23 -1.02
N GLY A 119 4.72 0.72 0.02
CA GLY A 119 4.35 1.03 1.40
C GLY A 119 5.23 0.30 2.39
N PHE A 120 4.82 0.30 3.65
CA PHE A 120 5.51 -0.44 4.71
C PHE A 120 4.75 -1.72 5.03
N SER A 121 5.49 -2.80 5.27
CA SER A 121 4.94 -4.03 5.85
C SER A 121 4.68 -3.86 7.35
N PRO A 122 3.95 -4.78 8.01
CA PRO A 122 3.75 -4.75 9.47
C PRO A 122 5.05 -4.75 10.29
N PHE A 123 6.17 -5.11 9.68
CA PHE A 123 7.50 -5.11 10.30
C PHE A 123 8.32 -3.85 10.01
N LEU A 124 7.68 -2.76 9.56
CA LEU A 124 8.33 -1.49 9.20
C LEU A 124 9.34 -1.62 8.03
N VAL A 125 9.30 -2.71 7.30
CA VAL A 125 10.12 -2.90 6.11
C VAL A 125 9.39 -2.30 4.90
N PRO A 126 10.04 -1.41 4.13
CA PRO A 126 9.46 -0.91 2.89
C PRO A 126 9.34 -2.06 1.88
N VAL A 127 8.16 -2.19 1.30
CA VAL A 127 7.81 -3.25 0.34
C VAL A 127 7.11 -2.67 -0.87
N LYS A 128 7.28 -3.34 -2.01
CA LYS A 128 6.64 -2.98 -3.27
C LYS A 128 6.08 -4.19 -3.99
N GLY A 129 5.01 -3.98 -4.74
CA GLY A 129 4.46 -4.97 -5.66
C GLY A 129 4.05 -4.31 -6.96
N SER A 130 4.46 -4.88 -8.09
CA SER A 130 4.15 -4.34 -9.42
C SER A 130 3.03 -5.15 -10.07
N GLY A 131 2.30 -4.49 -10.96
CA GLY A 131 1.19 -5.05 -11.71
C GLY A 131 0.67 -4.04 -12.73
N HIS A 132 -0.59 -4.17 -13.11
CA HIS A 132 -1.26 -3.28 -14.05
C HIS A 132 -2.57 -2.79 -13.47
N VAL A 133 -2.98 -1.58 -13.84
CA VAL A 133 -4.31 -1.06 -13.53
C VAL A 133 -5.33 -1.86 -14.34
N LEU A 134 -6.39 -2.30 -13.67
CA LEU A 134 -7.54 -2.93 -14.33
C LEU A 134 -8.47 -1.83 -14.85
N ALA A 135 -9.19 -2.12 -15.93
CA ALA A 135 -10.06 -1.14 -16.58
C ALA A 135 -11.29 -0.76 -15.71
N SER A 136 -11.65 -1.62 -14.78
CA SER A 136 -12.87 -1.44 -13.98
C SER A 136 -12.68 -0.50 -12.82
N ARG A 137 -13.60 0.45 -12.67
CA ARG A 137 -13.79 1.27 -11.47
C ARG A 137 -14.72 0.56 -10.51
N ILE A 138 -14.35 0.53 -9.23
CA ILE A 138 -15.07 -0.17 -8.17
C ILE A 138 -15.85 0.82 -7.32
N VAL A 139 -17.15 0.58 -7.18
CA VAL A 139 -17.99 1.24 -6.18
C VAL A 139 -18.41 0.17 -5.17
N PHE A 140 -18.13 0.40 -3.91
CA PHE A 140 -18.54 -0.54 -2.86
C PHE A 140 -20.03 -0.40 -2.58
N SER A 141 -20.78 -1.50 -2.68
CA SER A 141 -22.23 -1.50 -2.49
C SER A 141 -22.69 -1.16 -1.07
N ASP A 142 -21.80 -1.35 -0.09
CA ASP A 142 -22.03 -1.02 1.32
C ASP A 142 -21.67 0.44 1.67
N ARG A 143 -21.17 1.22 0.70
CA ARG A 143 -20.82 2.62 0.87
C ARG A 143 -21.74 3.53 0.05
N THR A 144 -22.19 4.58 0.66
CA THR A 144 -23.08 5.59 0.04
C THR A 144 -22.34 6.90 -0.29
N ASP A 145 -21.02 6.90 -0.17
CA ASP A 145 -20.20 8.10 -0.38
C ASP A 145 -19.99 8.45 -1.87
N GLY A 146 -20.29 7.52 -2.79
CA GLY A 146 -20.18 7.69 -4.23
C GLY A 146 -18.74 7.70 -4.76
N VAL A 147 -17.75 7.35 -3.92
CA VAL A 147 -16.34 7.33 -4.31
C VAL A 147 -16.04 6.13 -5.21
N ARG A 148 -15.32 6.38 -6.29
CA ARG A 148 -14.90 5.37 -7.26
C ARG A 148 -13.45 4.98 -7.04
N TYR A 149 -13.25 3.77 -6.59
CA TYR A 149 -11.92 3.20 -6.44
C TYR A 149 -11.45 2.56 -7.75
N SER A 150 -10.15 2.40 -7.87
CA SER A 150 -9.52 1.67 -8.98
C SER A 150 -8.89 0.39 -8.46
N ALA A 151 -8.75 -0.59 -9.34
CA ALA A 151 -8.12 -1.86 -9.03
C ALA A 151 -6.84 -2.07 -9.82
N SER A 152 -5.92 -2.83 -9.25
CA SER A 152 -4.73 -3.34 -9.94
C SER A 152 -4.45 -4.77 -9.49
N ASP A 153 -3.68 -5.52 -10.28
CA ASP A 153 -3.14 -6.83 -9.87
C ASP A 153 -1.76 -6.73 -9.21
N ALA A 154 -1.32 -5.51 -8.90
CA ALA A 154 -0.12 -5.27 -8.10
C ALA A 154 -0.25 -5.88 -6.70
N ALA A 155 0.79 -6.57 -6.23
CA ALA A 155 0.76 -7.19 -4.92
C ALA A 155 0.83 -6.13 -3.81
N THR A 156 -0.11 -6.19 -2.85
CA THR A 156 -0.12 -5.36 -1.65
C THR A 156 -0.34 -6.19 -0.39
N THR A 157 0.02 -5.66 0.77
CA THR A 157 -0.15 -6.31 2.07
C THR A 157 -0.57 -5.31 3.14
N GLN A 158 -0.91 -5.80 4.33
CA GLN A 158 -1.17 -4.96 5.49
C GLN A 158 0.00 -4.00 5.75
N GLY A 159 -0.32 -2.78 6.19
CA GLY A 159 0.64 -1.70 6.41
C GLY A 159 0.92 -0.85 5.17
N MET A 160 0.62 -1.33 3.95
CA MET A 160 0.73 -0.53 2.72
C MET A 160 -0.42 0.45 2.53
N SER A 161 -1.52 0.34 3.30
CA SER A 161 -2.64 1.29 3.29
C SER A 161 -2.15 2.73 3.45
N GLY A 162 -2.58 3.62 2.58
CA GLY A 162 -2.15 5.02 2.51
C GLY A 162 -0.87 5.24 1.70
N GLY A 163 -0.18 4.18 1.27
CA GLY A 163 1.02 4.27 0.44
C GLY A 163 0.73 4.57 -1.03
N PRO A 164 1.73 5.06 -1.77
CA PRO A 164 1.57 5.44 -3.16
C PRO A 164 1.42 4.25 -4.10
N VAL A 165 0.68 4.50 -5.18
CA VAL A 165 0.73 3.72 -6.40
C VAL A 165 1.47 4.55 -7.44
N PHE A 166 2.66 4.13 -7.81
CA PHE A 166 3.50 4.80 -8.81
C PHE A 166 3.28 4.21 -10.19
N ALA A 167 3.27 5.05 -11.19
CA ALA A 167 3.46 4.66 -12.57
C ALA A 167 4.96 4.49 -12.92
N ASP A 168 5.28 3.91 -14.06
CA ASP A 168 6.66 3.69 -14.49
C ASP A 168 7.46 5.00 -14.70
N ASP A 169 6.78 6.13 -14.91
CA ASP A 169 7.38 7.46 -15.00
C ASP A 169 7.72 8.09 -13.63
N GLY A 170 7.48 7.37 -12.54
CA GLY A 170 7.72 7.81 -11.17
C GLY A 170 6.68 8.79 -10.61
N ASN A 171 5.61 9.08 -11.36
CA ASN A 171 4.50 9.87 -10.85
C ASN A 171 3.54 9.00 -10.03
N VAL A 172 2.89 9.60 -9.05
CA VAL A 172 1.87 8.94 -8.25
C VAL A 172 0.54 9.01 -9.00
N VAL A 173 -0.13 7.87 -9.11
CA VAL A 173 -1.43 7.74 -9.78
C VAL A 173 -2.57 7.41 -8.82
N GLY A 174 -2.24 7.10 -7.56
CA GLY A 174 -3.23 6.83 -6.54
C GLY A 174 -2.62 6.43 -5.20
N MET A 175 -3.49 6.09 -4.26
CA MET A 175 -3.17 5.71 -2.89
C MET A 175 -3.77 4.35 -2.56
N VAL A 176 -2.97 3.41 -2.07
CA VAL A 176 -3.41 2.07 -1.65
C VAL A 176 -4.44 2.19 -0.53
N THR A 177 -5.57 1.49 -0.66
CA THR A 177 -6.61 1.45 0.38
C THR A 177 -6.89 0.04 0.89
N ALA A 178 -6.94 -0.96 0.02
CA ALA A 178 -7.28 -2.33 0.40
C ALA A 178 -6.67 -3.35 -0.55
N PHE A 179 -6.81 -4.62 -0.19
CA PHE A 179 -6.61 -5.73 -1.12
C PHE A 179 -7.66 -6.82 -0.87
N TYR A 180 -8.00 -7.53 -1.94
CA TYR A 180 -8.94 -8.65 -1.88
C TYR A 180 -8.29 -9.90 -2.48
N PRO A 181 -8.19 -11.01 -1.72
CA PRO A 181 -7.77 -12.30 -2.24
C PRO A 181 -8.85 -12.92 -3.14
N HIS A 182 -8.48 -13.92 -3.93
CA HIS A 182 -9.32 -14.58 -4.94
C HIS A 182 -10.74 -14.95 -4.45
N ARG A 183 -10.88 -15.43 -3.23
CA ARG A 183 -12.19 -15.79 -2.65
C ARG A 183 -13.21 -14.63 -2.66
N TYR A 184 -12.75 -13.39 -2.80
CA TYR A 184 -13.62 -12.21 -2.92
C TYR A 184 -13.66 -11.70 -4.35
N SER A 185 -12.50 -11.62 -5.06
CA SER A 185 -12.45 -11.16 -6.44
C SER A 185 -13.26 -12.08 -7.37
N SER A 186 -13.22 -13.41 -7.16
CA SER A 186 -13.97 -14.39 -7.94
C SER A 186 -15.50 -14.24 -7.87
N LYS A 187 -16.00 -13.43 -6.92
CA LYS A 187 -17.43 -13.09 -6.79
C LYS A 187 -17.82 -11.83 -7.56
N SER A 188 -16.86 -11.16 -8.19
CA SER A 188 -17.15 -9.99 -9.00
C SER A 188 -17.95 -10.38 -10.24
N GLU A 189 -18.91 -9.53 -10.59
CA GLU A 189 -19.61 -9.63 -11.88
C GLU A 189 -18.71 -9.22 -13.06
N ASP A 190 -17.63 -8.49 -12.77
CA ASP A 190 -16.63 -8.12 -13.75
C ASP A 190 -15.67 -9.28 -14.00
N PRO A 191 -15.62 -9.81 -15.24
CA PRO A 191 -14.79 -10.98 -15.57
C PRO A 191 -13.29 -10.69 -15.46
N GLU A 192 -12.84 -9.45 -15.65
CA GLU A 192 -11.44 -9.09 -15.48
C GLU A 192 -11.04 -9.22 -14.01
N ILE A 193 -11.85 -8.67 -13.10
CA ILE A 193 -11.64 -8.77 -11.65
C ILE A 193 -11.78 -10.22 -11.19
N ALA A 194 -12.81 -10.93 -11.66
CA ALA A 194 -13.09 -12.31 -11.26
C ALA A 194 -11.97 -13.28 -11.64
N SER A 195 -11.25 -13.01 -12.71
CA SER A 195 -10.12 -13.84 -13.18
C SER A 195 -8.83 -13.71 -12.33
N LYS A 196 -8.73 -12.69 -11.49
CA LYS A 196 -7.50 -12.40 -10.74
C LYS A 196 -7.45 -13.16 -9.41
N GLU A 197 -6.33 -13.77 -9.10
CA GLU A 197 -6.09 -14.41 -7.80
C GLU A 197 -6.06 -13.40 -6.64
N ARG A 198 -5.75 -12.16 -6.95
CA ARG A 198 -5.71 -11.02 -6.02
C ARG A 198 -5.94 -9.74 -6.79
N ILE A 199 -6.64 -8.83 -6.15
CA ILE A 199 -6.72 -7.43 -6.59
C ILE A 199 -6.32 -6.51 -5.44
N SER A 200 -5.63 -5.44 -5.77
CA SER A 200 -5.35 -4.32 -4.88
C SER A 200 -6.25 -3.16 -5.25
N ILE A 201 -6.84 -2.55 -4.25
CA ILE A 201 -7.73 -1.40 -4.41
C ILE A 201 -6.96 -0.14 -4.06
N PHE A 202 -7.07 0.86 -4.87
CA PHE A 202 -6.48 2.15 -4.61
C PHE A 202 -7.47 3.29 -4.90
N MET A 203 -7.34 4.37 -4.17
CA MET A 203 -8.03 5.62 -4.48
C MET A 203 -7.23 6.34 -5.56
N PRO A 204 -7.80 6.56 -6.75
CA PRO A 204 -7.08 7.19 -7.85
C PRO A 204 -6.90 8.69 -7.63
N TYR A 205 -5.96 9.29 -8.36
CA TYR A 205 -5.60 10.70 -8.23
C TYR A 205 -6.80 11.65 -8.33
N ASP A 206 -7.71 11.42 -9.27
CA ASP A 206 -8.90 12.26 -9.45
C ASP A 206 -9.79 12.30 -8.19
N GLU A 207 -9.97 11.17 -7.52
CA GLU A 207 -10.75 11.13 -6.27
C GLU A 207 -9.98 11.80 -5.10
N VAL A 208 -8.66 11.63 -5.03
CA VAL A 208 -7.83 12.36 -4.05
C VAL A 208 -7.90 13.86 -4.28
N GLN A 209 -7.82 14.31 -5.55
CA GLN A 209 -7.92 15.72 -5.94
C GLN A 209 -9.30 16.30 -5.61
N ASN A 210 -10.37 15.57 -5.91
CA ASN A 210 -11.73 15.99 -5.60
C ASN A 210 -11.93 16.22 -4.09
N GLU A 211 -11.37 15.35 -3.26
CA GLU A 211 -11.43 15.49 -1.81
C GLU A 211 -10.58 16.66 -1.31
N TRP A 212 -9.41 16.88 -1.90
CA TRP A 212 -8.59 18.05 -1.61
C TRP A 212 -9.30 19.36 -1.94
N ASP A 213 -9.93 19.45 -3.11
CA ASP A 213 -10.65 20.64 -3.56
C ASP A 213 -11.84 20.95 -2.65
N ARG A 214 -12.52 19.92 -2.14
CA ARG A 214 -13.58 20.06 -1.16
C ARG A 214 -13.04 20.63 0.15
N PHE A 215 -11.96 20.07 0.68
CA PHE A 215 -11.30 20.55 1.89
C PHE A 215 -10.83 22.00 1.75
N ALA A 216 -10.21 22.35 0.63
CA ALA A 216 -9.73 23.70 0.37
C ALA A 216 -10.89 24.71 0.36
N LYS A 217 -12.02 24.40 -0.29
CA LYS A 217 -13.23 25.24 -0.29
C LYS A 217 -13.80 25.43 1.12
N GLU A 218 -13.92 24.35 1.91
CA GLU A 218 -14.42 24.40 3.28
C GLU A 218 -13.50 25.23 4.19
N SER A 219 -12.18 25.13 3.99
CA SER A 219 -11.20 25.88 4.76
C SER A 219 -11.22 27.37 4.43
N MET A 220 -11.42 27.75 3.16
CA MET A 220 -11.58 29.14 2.74
C MET A 220 -12.88 29.75 3.29
N ALA A 221 -13.97 28.98 3.30
CA ALA A 221 -15.25 29.46 3.83
C ALA A 221 -15.24 29.69 5.36
N LYS A 222 -14.31 29.07 6.07
CA LYS A 222 -14.13 29.25 7.54
C LYS A 222 -13.10 30.32 7.90
N ALA A 223 -12.35 30.84 6.93
CA ALA A 223 -11.41 31.95 7.19
C ALA A 223 -12.21 33.22 7.53
N PRO A 224 -11.86 33.94 8.62
CA PRO A 224 -12.53 35.20 8.93
C PRO A 224 -12.24 36.23 7.81
N ASP A 225 -13.27 37.03 7.48
CA ASP A 225 -13.12 38.13 6.53
C ASP A 225 -11.89 38.99 6.90
N PRO A 226 -11.05 39.33 5.94
CA PRO A 226 -9.93 40.23 6.19
C PRO A 226 -10.50 41.58 6.63
N LYS A 227 -10.21 41.97 7.89
CA LYS A 227 -10.58 43.26 8.45
C LYS A 227 -9.73 44.37 7.82
#